data_64ef0c8ac3477bca80353b4946898659
#
_entry.id   64ef0c8ac3477bca80353b4946898659
#
_cell.length_a   1.000
_cell.length_b   1.000
_cell.length_c   1.000
_cell.angle_alpha   90.00
_cell.angle_beta   90.00
_cell.angle_gamma   90.00
#
_symmetry.space_group_name_H-M   'P 1'
#
loop_
_entity.id
_entity.type
_entity.pdbx_description
1 polymer ?
#
loop_
_entity_poly.entity_id
_entity_poly.type
_entity_poly.pdbx_seq_one_letter_code
_entity_poly.pdbx_strand_id
1 'polypeptide(L)'
;MVLQERTVDLTNIKPEDLFIQKAGGGTLYIQVEGAPSVSIEGKNSELETYISLPVVNMSTFAKTNNITEAGFYMVVIGGLDQIQMNATGTGKMHWKVMGD
;
A
#
# COMPACT_ATOMS: atom_id res chain seq x y z
N MET A 1 -1.64 -5.45 16.04
CA MET A 1 -1.68 -4.02 16.43
C MET A 1 -1.57 -3.14 15.21
N VAL A 2 -2.46 -2.18 15.08
CA VAL A 2 -2.39 -1.19 14.01
C VAL A 2 -1.34 -0.14 14.37
N LEU A 3 -0.34 0.04 13.52
CA LEU A 3 0.72 1.03 13.74
C LEU A 3 0.38 2.36 13.07
N GLN A 4 -0.17 2.28 11.86
CA GLN A 4 -0.58 3.44 11.08
C GLN A 4 -1.77 3.03 10.23
N GLU A 5 -2.67 3.96 9.94
CA GLU A 5 -3.74 3.73 8.98
C GLU A 5 -4.23 5.06 8.43
N ARG A 6 -4.79 5.01 7.23
CA ARG A 6 -5.33 6.19 6.56
C ARG A 6 -6.36 5.80 5.51
N THR A 7 -7.38 6.64 5.38
CA THR A 7 -8.35 6.54 4.29
C THR A 7 -8.04 7.64 3.28
N VAL A 8 -7.95 7.26 2.01
CA VAL A 8 -7.55 8.15 0.92
C VAL A 8 -8.68 8.22 -0.10
N ASP A 9 -9.06 9.44 -0.48
CA ASP A 9 -9.97 9.65 -1.61
C ASP A 9 -9.11 9.73 -2.88
N LEU A 10 -9.26 8.77 -3.78
CA LEU A 10 -8.43 8.68 -4.98
C LEU A 10 -8.62 9.84 -5.95
N THR A 11 -9.72 10.58 -5.82
CA THR A 11 -9.95 11.77 -6.64
C THR A 11 -9.37 13.04 -6.02
N ASN A 12 -8.85 12.97 -4.80
CA ASN A 12 -8.31 14.12 -4.09
C ASN A 12 -7.14 13.70 -3.19
N ILE A 13 -6.09 13.17 -3.82
CA ILE A 13 -4.93 12.62 -3.12
C ILE A 13 -3.98 13.74 -2.68
N LYS A 14 -3.51 13.64 -1.44
CA LYS A 14 -2.44 14.49 -0.91
C LYS A 14 -1.17 13.65 -0.82
N PRO A 15 0.03 14.25 -0.99
CA PRO A 15 1.29 13.50 -0.96
C PRO A 15 1.46 12.64 0.29
N GLU A 16 1.08 13.15 1.47
CA GLU A 16 1.20 12.42 2.72
C GLU A 16 0.27 11.20 2.82
N ASP A 17 -0.75 11.12 1.95
CA ASP A 17 -1.68 9.98 1.95
C ASP A 17 -1.04 8.69 1.43
N LEU A 18 0.06 8.80 0.69
CA LEU A 18 0.66 7.71 -0.05
C LEU A 18 2.07 7.35 0.43
N PHE A 19 2.50 7.92 1.55
CA PHE A 19 3.87 7.73 2.02
C PHE A 19 3.90 7.24 3.46
N ILE A 20 4.64 6.16 3.69
CA ILE A 20 4.85 5.59 5.02
C ILE A 20 6.34 5.65 5.31
N GLN A 21 6.73 6.46 6.29
CA GLN A 21 8.13 6.75 6.54
C GLN A 21 8.82 5.76 7.46
N LYS A 22 8.11 5.18 8.39
CA LYS A 22 8.67 4.19 9.30
C LYS A 22 7.67 3.06 9.40
N ALA A 23 7.77 2.16 8.46
CA ALA A 23 6.80 1.10 8.38
C ALA A 23 6.78 0.22 9.62
N GLY A 24 7.94 -0.08 10.20
CA GLY A 24 8.04 -0.75 11.50
C GLY A 24 7.24 -2.02 11.72
N GLY A 25 6.36 -2.37 10.81
CA GLY A 25 5.50 -3.53 10.89
C GLY A 25 5.87 -4.60 9.88
N GLY A 26 5.10 -5.67 9.86
CA GLY A 26 5.34 -6.78 8.95
C GLY A 26 4.44 -6.80 7.73
N THR A 27 3.27 -6.17 7.81
CA THR A 27 2.24 -6.31 6.77
C THR A 27 1.49 -5.00 6.56
N LEU A 28 1.26 -4.67 5.29
CA LEU A 28 0.40 -3.58 4.86
C LEU A 28 -0.86 -4.19 4.26
N TYR A 29 -2.02 -3.82 4.79
CA TYR A 29 -3.31 -4.22 4.26
C TYR A 29 -3.95 -3.04 3.55
N ILE A 30 -4.56 -3.30 2.40
CA ILE A 30 -5.17 -2.27 1.57
C ILE A 30 -6.54 -2.74 1.11
N GLN A 31 -7.56 -1.94 1.37
CA GLN A 31 -8.88 -2.16 0.80
C GLN A 31 -9.18 -1.02 -0.15
N VAL A 32 -9.63 -1.33 -1.37
CA VAL A 32 -9.96 -0.33 -2.38
C VAL A 32 -11.37 -0.52 -2.91
N GLU A 33 -12.02 0.59 -3.15
CA GLU A 33 -13.33 0.67 -3.78
C GLU A 33 -13.22 1.47 -5.07
N GLY A 34 -14.17 1.28 -5.99
CA GLY A 34 -14.22 2.06 -7.22
C GLY A 34 -13.34 1.50 -8.32
N ALA A 35 -12.68 2.39 -9.05
CA ALA A 35 -11.82 2.04 -10.18
C ALA A 35 -10.39 2.53 -9.91
N PRO A 36 -9.62 1.81 -9.10
CA PRO A 36 -8.27 2.24 -8.70
C PRO A 36 -7.21 1.83 -9.69
N SER A 37 -6.05 2.51 -9.59
CA SER A 37 -4.79 2.03 -10.14
C SER A 37 -3.73 2.33 -9.08
N VAL A 38 -3.27 1.30 -8.38
CA VAL A 38 -2.37 1.47 -7.22
C VAL A 38 -1.21 0.50 -7.32
N SER A 39 0.00 1.03 -7.21
CA SER A 39 1.21 0.22 -7.09
C SER A 39 1.96 0.61 -5.83
N ILE A 40 2.68 -0.35 -5.27
CA ILE A 40 3.37 -0.21 -3.99
C ILE A 40 4.86 -0.46 -4.23
N GLU A 41 5.70 0.41 -3.67
CA GLU A 41 7.14 0.21 -3.70
C GLU A 41 7.74 0.54 -2.34
N GLY A 42 8.88 -0.04 -2.05
CA GLY A 42 9.52 0.15 -0.76
C GLY A 42 11.02 0.13 -0.84
N LYS A 43 11.66 0.61 0.21
CA LYS A 43 13.10 0.58 0.35
C LYS A 43 13.51 0.68 1.82
N ASN A 44 14.76 0.39 2.09
CA ASN A 44 15.40 0.79 3.34
C ASN A 44 15.89 2.24 3.21
N SER A 45 15.79 2.99 4.28
CA SER A 45 16.16 4.41 4.30
C SER A 45 17.62 4.66 3.94
N GLU A 46 18.48 3.65 4.14
CA GLU A 46 19.90 3.74 3.79
C GLU A 46 20.15 3.67 2.29
N LEU A 47 19.16 3.27 1.51
CA LEU A 47 19.30 3.10 0.06
C LEU A 47 18.47 4.15 -0.68
N GLU A 48 18.81 4.36 -1.95
CA GLU A 48 18.15 5.40 -2.75
C GLU A 48 17.07 4.86 -3.67
N THR A 49 17.08 3.56 -3.94
CA THR A 49 16.20 2.98 -4.95
C THR A 49 15.03 2.24 -4.31
N TYR A 50 13.81 2.63 -4.69
CA TYR A 50 12.60 1.88 -4.37
C TYR A 50 12.51 0.64 -5.23
N ILE A 51 12.00 -0.44 -4.65
CA ILE A 51 11.69 -1.68 -5.39
C ILE A 51 10.18 -1.87 -5.43
N SER A 52 9.69 -2.38 -6.55
CA SER A 52 8.28 -2.71 -6.71
C SER A 52 7.93 -3.91 -5.85
N LEU A 53 6.85 -3.82 -5.10
CA LEU A 53 6.42 -4.88 -4.19
C LEU A 53 5.20 -5.60 -4.76
N PRO A 54 5.17 -6.94 -4.71
CA PRO A 54 3.98 -7.68 -5.12
C PRO A 54 2.86 -7.52 -4.09
N VAL A 55 1.65 -7.42 -4.59
CA VAL A 55 0.43 -7.36 -3.77
C VAL A 55 -0.33 -8.66 -3.95
N VAL A 56 -0.87 -9.19 -2.88
CA VAL A 56 -1.66 -10.42 -2.91
C VAL A 56 -3.14 -10.06 -2.75
N ASN A 57 -3.94 -10.45 -3.74
CA ASN A 57 -5.40 -10.33 -3.64
C ASN A 57 -5.90 -11.36 -2.63
N MET A 58 -6.53 -10.89 -1.55
CA MET A 58 -6.91 -11.77 -0.45
C MET A 58 -8.14 -12.64 -0.75
N SER A 59 -8.81 -12.40 -1.87
CA SER A 59 -9.93 -13.24 -2.31
C SER A 59 -9.47 -14.39 -3.22
N THR A 60 -8.44 -14.15 -4.04
CA THR A 60 -7.98 -15.11 -5.05
C THR A 60 -6.58 -15.64 -4.77
N PHE A 61 -5.82 -14.99 -3.89
CA PHE A 61 -4.41 -15.22 -3.60
C PHE A 61 -3.49 -15.00 -4.80
N ALA A 62 -4.00 -14.38 -5.86
CA ALA A 62 -3.17 -13.99 -7.00
C ALA A 62 -2.28 -12.81 -6.64
N LYS A 63 -1.07 -12.80 -7.20
CA LYS A 63 -0.12 -11.72 -7.02
C LYS A 63 -0.15 -10.76 -8.19
N THR A 64 -0.01 -9.48 -7.94
CA THR A 64 0.10 -8.46 -8.97
C THR A 64 1.00 -7.34 -8.47
N ASN A 65 1.56 -6.57 -9.37
CA ASN A 65 2.33 -5.37 -9.02
C ASN A 65 1.49 -4.10 -9.17
N ASN A 66 0.24 -4.22 -9.61
CA ASN A 66 -0.64 -3.07 -9.77
C ASN A 66 -2.07 -3.48 -9.47
N ILE A 67 -2.68 -2.79 -8.49
CA ILE A 67 -4.07 -3.02 -8.11
C ILE A 67 -4.95 -2.25 -9.08
N THR A 68 -5.78 -2.95 -9.84
CA THR A 68 -6.69 -2.34 -10.82
C THR A 68 -8.16 -2.63 -10.54
N GLU A 69 -8.43 -3.44 -9.52
CA GLU A 69 -9.80 -3.83 -9.17
C GLU A 69 -10.07 -3.56 -7.70
N ALA A 70 -11.32 -3.24 -7.39
CA ALA A 70 -11.76 -3.13 -6.01
C ALA A 70 -11.55 -4.46 -5.29
N GLY A 71 -11.19 -4.40 -4.03
CA GLY A 71 -10.95 -5.60 -3.24
C GLY A 71 -10.07 -5.35 -2.04
N PHE A 72 -9.62 -6.45 -1.44
CA PHE A 72 -8.77 -6.42 -0.26
C PHE A 72 -7.44 -7.11 -0.57
N TYR A 73 -6.34 -6.43 -0.25
CA TYR A 73 -5.00 -6.82 -0.66
C TYR A 73 -4.03 -6.77 0.52
N MET A 74 -2.97 -7.57 0.41
CA MET A 74 -1.91 -7.63 1.40
C MET A 74 -0.56 -7.46 0.75
N VAL A 75 0.34 -6.73 1.41
CA VAL A 75 1.73 -6.56 0.99
C VAL A 75 2.63 -6.89 2.17
N VAL A 76 3.61 -7.76 1.95
CA VAL A 76 4.62 -8.05 2.96
C VAL A 76 5.67 -6.95 2.90
N ILE A 77 5.84 -6.23 4.00
CA ILE A 77 6.76 -5.10 4.08
C ILE A 77 7.83 -5.26 5.18
N GLY A 78 7.89 -6.43 5.80
CA GLY A 78 8.89 -6.71 6.82
C GLY A 78 10.31 -6.49 6.31
N GLY A 79 11.11 -5.75 7.04
CA GLY A 79 12.47 -5.43 6.64
C GLY A 79 12.60 -4.14 5.84
N LEU A 80 11.50 -3.54 5.43
CA LEU A 80 11.50 -2.24 4.73
C LEU A 80 10.99 -1.16 5.67
N ASP A 81 11.60 0.00 5.62
CA ASP A 81 11.22 1.10 6.52
C ASP A 81 10.58 2.30 5.81
N GLN A 82 10.65 2.36 4.50
CA GLN A 82 9.94 3.39 3.73
C GLN A 82 9.09 2.73 2.66
N ILE A 83 7.82 3.08 2.62
CA ILE A 83 6.86 2.57 1.65
C ILE A 83 6.23 3.77 0.93
N GLN A 84 6.16 3.66 -0.38
CA GLN A 84 5.54 4.68 -1.22
C GLN A 84 4.51 4.01 -2.12
N MET A 85 3.36 4.66 -2.25
CA MET A 85 2.30 4.19 -3.13
C MET A 85 2.14 5.16 -4.27
N ASN A 86 1.87 4.63 -5.46
CA ASN A 86 1.48 5.42 -6.61
C ASN A 86 0.03 5.08 -6.89
N ALA A 87 -0.86 6.05 -6.74
CA ALA A 87 -2.29 5.79 -6.83
C ALA A 87 -2.98 6.83 -7.69
N THR A 88 -3.87 6.34 -8.57
CA THR A 88 -4.75 7.15 -9.41
C THR A 88 -6.10 6.46 -9.51
N GLY A 89 -7.05 7.10 -10.16
CA GLY A 89 -8.36 6.52 -10.39
C GLY A 89 -9.45 7.19 -9.59
N THR A 90 -10.52 6.45 -9.30
CA THR A 90 -11.68 6.94 -8.56
C THR A 90 -12.02 5.98 -7.43
N GLY A 91 -12.73 6.49 -6.41
CA GLY A 91 -13.13 5.72 -5.25
C GLY A 91 -12.27 6.02 -4.05
N LYS A 92 -12.26 5.10 -3.11
CA LYS A 92 -11.52 5.27 -1.85
C LYS A 92 -10.59 4.09 -1.61
N MET A 93 -9.51 4.37 -0.90
CA MET A 93 -8.55 3.37 -0.48
C MET A 93 -8.32 3.54 1.01
N HIS A 94 -8.35 2.43 1.75
CA HIS A 94 -7.96 2.43 3.16
C HIS A 94 -6.77 1.51 3.33
N TRP A 95 -5.66 2.04 3.83
CA TRP A 95 -4.51 1.21 4.11
C TRP A 95 -4.18 1.22 5.61
N LYS A 96 -3.56 0.13 6.03
CA LYS A 96 -3.26 -0.07 7.44
C LYS A 96 -1.98 -0.89 7.58
N VAL A 97 -1.02 -0.39 8.36
CA VAL A 97 0.22 -1.09 8.68
C VAL A 97 0.00 -1.83 10.00
N MET A 98 0.20 -3.14 9.97
CA MET A 98 0.04 -3.98 11.14
C MET A 98 1.40 -4.37 11.70
N GLY A 99 1.57 -4.17 12.99
CA GLY A 99 2.71 -4.68 13.75
C GLY A 99 2.42 -6.05 14.30
N ASP A 100 3.47 -6.71 14.72
CA ASP A 100 3.39 -8.04 15.33
C ASP A 100 2.81 -8.03 16.75
#